data_61be7189acb3fe11a16fddf766c23d3a
#
_entry.id   61be7189acb3fe11a16fddf766c23d3a
#
_cell.length_a   1.000
_cell.length_b   1.000
_cell.length_c   1.000
_cell.angle_alpha   90.00
_cell.angle_beta   90.00
_cell.angle_gamma   90.00
#
_symmetry.space_group_name_H-M   'P 1'
#
loop_
_entity.id
_entity.type
_entity.pdbx_description
1 polymer ?
#
loop_
_entity_poly.entity_id
_entity_poly.type
_entity_poly.pdbx_seq_one_letter_code
_entity_poly.pdbx_strand_id
1 'polypeptide(L)'
;MKYTSLFAAACFAAISLQTDQSFAQDADEPVSQCLAIAQTMPKVIFASLDANPLDLKGDVTITYAGHSTYRIESPQGVVAATDFSGIYGTEPTMPRIVTMNRAHSSHHTLSPDPAIEYVLAGWNDMSTGPIDHDLVVDDVYVRNVATDIRSFGDGMIADGNSIFIFETAGLCIGHLGHLHHALTDDHFAQIGRLDILMVPVDGGLTLSHQAMADLTRRLRSSIVLPMHLRGNSISSFISRMGPDWDSIFLKGNTITVSVNSLPKQPTIMVPRSLGRSGGFSDF
;
A
#
# COMPACT_ATOMS: atom_id res chain seq x y z
N MET A 1 2.23 92.15 -12.86
CA MET A 1 2.23 90.99 -13.82
C MET A 1 2.66 89.78 -13.04
N LYS A 2 1.74 88.89 -12.70
CA LYS A 2 1.99 87.63 -11.95
C LYS A 2 1.62 86.46 -12.86
N TYR A 3 2.59 85.66 -13.21
CA TYR A 3 2.36 84.42 -13.94
C TYR A 3 2.19 83.27 -12.95
N THR A 4 1.03 82.59 -12.99
CA THR A 4 0.73 81.42 -12.25
C THR A 4 0.89 80.19 -13.18
N SER A 5 1.86 79.37 -12.88
CA SER A 5 2.11 78.10 -13.60
C SER A 5 1.29 77.02 -12.98
N LEU A 6 0.41 76.37 -13.75
CA LEU A 6 -0.28 75.14 -13.43
C LEU A 6 0.66 73.93 -13.68
N PHE A 7 0.92 73.16 -12.65
CA PHE A 7 1.51 71.82 -12.82
C PHE A 7 0.39 70.77 -12.91
N ALA A 8 0.30 70.11 -14.04
CA ALA A 8 -0.56 68.95 -14.22
C ALA A 8 0.22 67.71 -13.79
N ALA A 9 -0.27 67.03 -12.74
CA ALA A 9 0.27 65.76 -12.28
C ALA A 9 -0.42 64.63 -13.07
N ALA A 10 0.34 63.93 -13.88
CA ALA A 10 -0.10 62.73 -14.56
C ALA A 10 0.10 61.50 -13.65
N CYS A 11 -0.99 60.93 -13.14
CA CYS A 11 -0.96 59.62 -12.45
C CYS A 11 -0.81 58.50 -13.44
N PHE A 12 0.35 57.85 -13.51
CA PHE A 12 0.53 56.57 -14.16
C PHE A 12 0.07 55.44 -13.23
N ALA A 13 -1.05 54.85 -13.56
CA ALA A 13 -1.49 53.60 -12.92
C ALA A 13 -0.68 52.44 -13.53
N ALA A 14 0.25 51.89 -12.76
CA ALA A 14 0.97 50.68 -13.09
C ALA A 14 0.02 49.50 -12.85
N ILE A 15 -0.51 48.91 -13.92
CA ILE A 15 -1.21 47.62 -13.89
C ILE A 15 -0.15 46.54 -13.76
N SER A 16 0.03 45.98 -12.56
CA SER A 16 0.83 44.81 -12.32
C SER A 16 0.05 43.58 -12.85
N LEU A 17 0.43 43.06 -14.00
CA LEU A 17 0.06 41.73 -14.43
C LEU A 17 0.70 40.73 -13.45
N GLN A 18 -0.09 40.21 -12.55
CA GLN A 18 0.27 38.98 -11.84
C GLN A 18 0.13 37.83 -12.83
N THR A 19 1.24 37.31 -13.30
CA THR A 19 1.27 36.03 -14.00
C THR A 19 1.05 34.97 -12.92
N ASP A 20 -0.15 34.38 -12.88
CA ASP A 20 -0.40 33.13 -12.19
C ASP A 20 0.60 32.12 -12.77
N GLN A 21 1.64 31.81 -12.01
CA GLN A 21 2.48 30.64 -12.29
C GLN A 21 1.63 29.42 -11.99
N SER A 22 0.94 28.95 -13.00
CA SER A 22 0.44 27.59 -13.04
C SER A 22 1.67 26.67 -12.94
N PHE A 23 1.87 26.05 -11.77
CA PHE A 23 2.78 24.93 -11.63
C PHE A 23 2.22 23.83 -12.53
N ALA A 24 2.77 23.69 -13.73
CA ALA A 24 2.61 22.47 -14.49
C ALA A 24 3.27 21.37 -13.65
N GLN A 25 2.48 20.47 -13.07
CA GLN A 25 3.01 19.20 -12.59
C GLN A 25 3.73 18.54 -13.76
N ASP A 26 4.95 18.09 -13.52
CA ASP A 26 5.70 17.30 -14.47
C ASP A 26 4.80 16.12 -14.88
N ALA A 27 4.56 15.99 -16.18
CA ALA A 27 3.61 15.02 -16.75
C ALA A 27 4.11 13.56 -16.64
N ASP A 28 5.25 13.32 -16.00
CA ASP A 28 5.92 12.03 -15.91
C ASP A 28 5.85 11.38 -14.51
N GLU A 29 5.31 12.03 -13.48
CA GLU A 29 5.10 11.36 -12.20
C GLU A 29 3.75 10.64 -12.17
N PRO A 30 3.75 9.32 -11.89
CA PRO A 30 2.52 8.57 -11.80
C PRO A 30 1.69 9.07 -10.61
N VAL A 31 0.50 9.58 -10.90
CA VAL A 31 -0.42 10.05 -9.86
C VAL A 31 -1.15 8.84 -9.28
N SER A 32 -0.97 8.59 -7.98
CA SER A 32 -1.69 7.54 -7.27
C SER A 32 -3.21 7.70 -7.42
N GLN A 33 -3.88 6.63 -7.86
CA GLN A 33 -5.35 6.57 -7.95
C GLN A 33 -5.99 6.27 -6.58
N CYS A 34 -5.20 5.88 -5.61
CA CYS A 34 -5.63 5.46 -4.28
C CYS A 34 -5.60 6.59 -3.25
N LEU A 35 -4.92 7.70 -3.52
CA LEU A 35 -4.89 8.86 -2.65
C LEU A 35 -6.19 9.68 -2.74
N ALA A 36 -6.67 10.19 -1.61
CA ALA A 36 -7.93 10.94 -1.52
C ALA A 36 -7.97 12.18 -2.42
N ILE A 37 -6.82 12.79 -2.71
CA ILE A 37 -6.69 13.95 -3.59
C ILE A 37 -7.11 13.60 -5.03
N ALA A 38 -6.76 12.41 -5.51
CA ALA A 38 -7.14 11.94 -6.84
C ALA A 38 -8.65 11.74 -7.00
N GLN A 39 -9.39 11.53 -5.90
CA GLN A 39 -10.85 11.34 -5.90
C GLN A 39 -11.63 12.67 -5.88
N THR A 40 -11.02 13.75 -5.43
CA THR A 40 -11.65 15.09 -5.35
C THR A 40 -11.41 15.95 -6.58
N MET A 41 -10.45 15.60 -7.42
CA MET A 41 -10.25 16.28 -8.70
C MET A 41 -11.35 15.85 -9.68
N PRO A 42 -12.05 16.80 -10.35
CA PRO A 42 -12.92 16.44 -11.45
C PRO A 42 -12.09 15.62 -12.43
N LYS A 43 -12.65 14.49 -12.93
CA LYS A 43 -11.99 13.66 -13.96
C LYS A 43 -11.45 14.57 -15.05
N VAL A 44 -10.16 14.86 -14.98
CA VAL A 44 -9.46 15.51 -16.06
C VAL A 44 -9.39 14.45 -17.14
N ILE A 45 -10.25 14.57 -18.14
CA ILE A 45 -10.15 13.76 -19.33
C ILE A 45 -8.90 14.27 -20.04
N PHE A 46 -7.78 13.61 -19.80
CA PHE A 46 -6.60 13.82 -20.63
C PHE A 46 -6.99 13.43 -22.05
N ALA A 47 -7.03 14.40 -22.93
CA ALA A 47 -7.26 14.19 -24.37
C ALA A 47 -6.03 13.57 -25.06
N SER A 48 -5.18 12.83 -24.34
CA SER A 48 -4.12 12.02 -24.91
C SER A 48 -4.66 10.62 -25.21
N LEU A 49 -4.42 10.16 -26.41
CA LEU A 49 -4.88 8.87 -26.95
C LEU A 49 -4.17 7.66 -26.33
N ASP A 50 -3.26 7.87 -25.39
CA ASP A 50 -2.57 6.82 -24.67
C ASP A 50 -3.30 6.58 -23.35
N ALA A 51 -3.95 5.42 -23.24
CA ALA A 51 -4.57 4.98 -22.00
C ALA A 51 -3.50 4.95 -20.90
N ASN A 52 -3.79 5.56 -19.73
CA ASN A 52 -2.94 5.39 -18.56
C ASN A 52 -2.81 3.88 -18.28
N PRO A 53 -1.59 3.30 -18.26
CA PRO A 53 -1.42 1.87 -18.03
C PRO A 53 -2.07 1.39 -16.73
N LEU A 54 -2.29 2.27 -15.75
CA LEU A 54 -2.98 1.96 -14.50
C LEU A 54 -4.51 1.88 -14.63
N ASP A 55 -5.10 2.39 -15.71
CA ASP A 55 -6.55 2.32 -15.99
C ASP A 55 -7.00 0.99 -16.59
N LEU A 56 -6.10 0.05 -16.81
CA LEU A 56 -6.40 -1.26 -17.36
C LEU A 56 -7.34 -2.01 -16.43
N LYS A 57 -8.52 -2.32 -16.93
CA LYS A 57 -9.48 -3.20 -16.24
C LYS A 57 -9.05 -4.64 -16.45
N GLY A 58 -9.08 -5.41 -15.40
CA GLY A 58 -8.74 -6.83 -15.47
C GLY A 58 -8.85 -7.49 -14.12
N ASP A 59 -8.60 -8.77 -14.10
CA ASP A 59 -8.54 -9.55 -12.89
C ASP A 59 -7.11 -9.56 -12.35
N VAL A 60 -6.99 -9.31 -11.05
CA VAL A 60 -5.75 -9.46 -10.29
C VAL A 60 -5.80 -10.78 -9.54
N THR A 61 -4.75 -11.57 -9.63
CA THR A 61 -4.64 -12.82 -8.89
C THR A 61 -3.76 -12.62 -7.66
N ILE A 62 -4.28 -12.98 -6.49
CA ILE A 62 -3.55 -12.86 -5.22
C ILE A 62 -3.44 -14.24 -4.59
N THR A 63 -2.22 -14.70 -4.37
CA THR A 63 -1.92 -16.02 -3.81
C THR A 63 -1.13 -15.90 -2.52
N TYR A 64 -1.61 -16.51 -1.44
CA TYR A 64 -0.84 -16.63 -0.21
C TYR A 64 0.30 -17.62 -0.37
N ALA A 65 1.51 -17.15 -0.22
CA ALA A 65 2.73 -17.94 -0.39
C ALA A 65 3.31 -18.48 0.92
N GLY A 66 2.86 -17.94 2.06
CA GLY A 66 3.28 -18.38 3.40
C GLY A 66 3.72 -17.21 4.29
N HIS A 67 3.63 -17.38 5.59
CA HIS A 67 3.96 -16.40 6.63
C HIS A 67 3.35 -15.01 6.36
N SER A 68 4.12 -14.04 5.88
CA SER A 68 3.68 -12.69 5.49
C SER A 68 3.70 -12.46 3.98
N THR A 69 4.07 -13.47 3.20
CA THR A 69 4.25 -13.33 1.77
C THR A 69 2.96 -13.62 1.02
N TYR A 70 2.51 -12.61 0.28
CA TYR A 70 1.51 -12.73 -0.77
C TYR A 70 2.15 -12.45 -2.13
N ARG A 71 1.71 -13.19 -3.12
CA ARG A 71 2.03 -12.99 -4.52
C ARG A 71 0.86 -12.27 -5.18
N ILE A 72 1.13 -11.16 -5.83
CA ILE A 72 0.15 -10.34 -6.56
C ILE A 72 0.53 -10.43 -8.04
N GLU A 73 -0.38 -10.89 -8.88
CA GLU A 73 -0.20 -10.96 -10.33
C GLU A 73 -1.22 -10.04 -11.03
N SER A 74 -0.69 -9.08 -11.77
CA SER A 74 -1.48 -8.10 -12.50
C SER A 74 -2.08 -8.68 -13.79
N PRO A 75 -3.05 -8.01 -14.42
CA PRO A 75 -3.60 -8.45 -15.72
C PRO A 75 -2.58 -8.58 -16.84
N GLN A 76 -1.50 -7.82 -16.82
CA GLN A 76 -0.41 -7.93 -17.82
C GLN A 76 0.67 -8.94 -17.42
N GLY A 77 0.49 -9.66 -16.30
CA GLY A 77 1.41 -10.70 -15.85
C GLY A 77 2.62 -10.17 -15.06
N VAL A 78 2.59 -8.93 -14.58
CA VAL A 78 3.58 -8.46 -13.60
C VAL A 78 3.32 -9.15 -12.28
N VAL A 79 4.35 -9.78 -11.73
CA VAL A 79 4.29 -10.48 -10.46
C VAL A 79 5.07 -9.72 -9.39
N ALA A 80 4.38 -9.39 -8.30
CA ALA A 80 4.99 -8.87 -7.08
C ALA A 80 4.89 -9.89 -5.94
N ALA A 81 5.90 -9.94 -5.05
CA ALA A 81 5.85 -10.71 -3.81
C ALA A 81 6.14 -9.81 -2.61
N THR A 82 5.26 -9.89 -1.59
CA THR A 82 5.36 -9.06 -0.39
C THR A 82 6.18 -9.73 0.70
N ASP A 83 6.85 -8.94 1.55
CA ASP A 83 7.68 -9.42 2.69
C ASP A 83 8.55 -10.63 2.31
N PHE A 84 9.31 -10.46 1.24
CA PHE A 84 10.05 -11.52 0.57
C PHE A 84 11.27 -11.97 1.38
N SER A 85 11.22 -13.19 1.90
CA SER A 85 12.30 -13.82 2.66
C SER A 85 13.16 -14.82 1.83
N GLY A 86 13.00 -14.79 0.52
CA GLY A 86 13.58 -15.79 -0.40
C GLY A 86 12.56 -16.81 -0.90
N ILE A 87 11.32 -16.77 -0.36
CA ILE A 87 10.24 -17.68 -0.71
C ILE A 87 9.07 -16.85 -1.26
N TYR A 88 8.49 -17.31 -2.38
CA TYR A 88 7.34 -16.65 -3.03
C TYR A 88 6.24 -17.66 -3.45
N GLY A 89 6.22 -18.83 -2.82
CA GLY A 89 5.27 -19.90 -3.09
C GLY A 89 5.84 -20.98 -4.00
N THR A 90 4.95 -21.81 -4.56
CA THR A 90 5.28 -22.94 -5.42
C THR A 90 5.12 -22.63 -6.91
N GLU A 91 4.68 -21.44 -7.23
CA GLU A 91 4.46 -21.02 -8.62
C GLU A 91 5.79 -20.85 -9.37
N PRO A 92 5.88 -21.30 -10.64
CA PRO A 92 7.14 -21.32 -11.38
C PRO A 92 7.63 -19.92 -11.78
N THR A 93 6.74 -18.93 -11.88
CA THR A 93 7.09 -17.58 -12.32
C THR A 93 7.75 -16.79 -11.20
N MET A 94 8.99 -16.38 -11.40
CA MET A 94 9.72 -15.52 -10.48
C MET A 94 9.05 -14.14 -10.40
N PRO A 95 8.90 -13.54 -9.21
CA PRO A 95 8.41 -12.17 -9.11
C PRO A 95 9.40 -11.19 -9.71
N ARG A 96 8.90 -10.20 -10.45
CA ARG A 96 9.68 -9.06 -10.93
C ARG A 96 9.91 -8.01 -9.84
N ILE A 97 8.95 -7.88 -8.93
CA ILE A 97 8.97 -6.92 -7.82
C ILE A 97 8.92 -7.70 -6.51
N VAL A 98 9.81 -7.39 -5.58
CA VAL A 98 9.70 -7.88 -4.20
C VAL A 98 9.78 -6.73 -3.23
N THR A 99 8.94 -6.76 -2.19
CA THR A 99 9.03 -5.83 -1.06
C THR A 99 9.54 -6.57 0.16
N MET A 100 10.24 -5.88 1.03
CA MET A 100 10.81 -6.45 2.26
C MET A 100 10.62 -5.49 3.43
N ASN A 101 10.51 -6.03 4.65
CA ASN A 101 10.47 -5.28 5.90
C ASN A 101 11.55 -5.76 6.88
N ARG A 102 12.03 -4.85 7.75
CA ARG A 102 13.22 -5.07 8.58
C ARG A 102 12.99 -6.01 9.77
N ALA A 103 11.76 -6.30 10.16
CA ALA A 103 11.45 -6.91 11.46
C ALA A 103 12.31 -8.13 11.82
N HIS A 104 12.32 -9.16 10.98
CA HIS A 104 13.18 -10.34 11.10
C HIS A 104 13.27 -11.11 9.76
N SER A 105 14.12 -12.13 9.70
CA SER A 105 14.48 -12.86 8.48
C SER A 105 13.32 -13.52 7.70
N SER A 106 12.14 -13.66 8.31
CA SER A 106 10.96 -14.13 7.57
C SER A 106 10.23 -13.02 6.78
N HIS A 107 10.72 -11.76 6.87
CA HIS A 107 10.19 -10.61 6.14
C HIS A 107 11.18 -10.02 5.12
N HIS A 108 12.42 -10.51 5.13
CA HIS A 108 13.45 -10.08 4.19
C HIS A 108 14.51 -11.14 3.97
N THR A 109 15.29 -10.96 2.92
CA THR A 109 16.54 -11.69 2.66
C THR A 109 17.64 -10.68 2.33
N LEU A 110 18.86 -10.97 2.79
CA LEU A 110 20.05 -10.17 2.44
C LEU A 110 20.67 -10.59 1.10
N SER A 111 20.15 -11.66 0.48
CA SER A 111 20.65 -12.20 -0.78
C SER A 111 19.47 -12.56 -1.68
N PRO A 112 18.68 -11.57 -2.16
CA PRO A 112 17.64 -11.82 -3.14
C PRO A 112 18.25 -12.39 -4.42
N ASP A 113 17.49 -13.21 -5.15
CA ASP A 113 17.94 -13.72 -6.44
C ASP A 113 18.23 -12.53 -7.38
N PRO A 114 19.43 -12.46 -7.99
CA PRO A 114 19.80 -11.34 -8.85
C PRO A 114 18.98 -11.23 -10.14
N ALA A 115 18.16 -12.22 -10.45
CA ALA A 115 17.20 -12.14 -11.54
C ALA A 115 15.89 -11.40 -11.18
N ILE A 116 15.69 -11.07 -9.90
CA ILE A 116 14.59 -10.20 -9.48
C ILE A 116 14.91 -8.76 -9.88
N GLU A 117 14.04 -8.17 -10.69
CA GLU A 117 14.28 -6.87 -11.33
C GLU A 117 14.23 -5.71 -10.33
N TYR A 118 13.26 -5.75 -9.39
CA TYR A 118 13.04 -4.67 -8.41
C TYR A 118 12.95 -5.23 -6.99
N VAL A 119 13.89 -4.83 -6.15
CA VAL A 119 13.95 -5.20 -4.73
C VAL A 119 13.73 -3.95 -3.88
N LEU A 120 12.55 -3.83 -3.26
CA LEU A 120 12.13 -2.66 -2.51
C LEU A 120 12.23 -2.94 -1.00
N ALA A 121 13.33 -2.49 -0.39
CA ALA A 121 13.47 -2.53 1.07
C ALA A 121 12.59 -1.46 1.72
N GLY A 122 11.74 -1.84 2.67
CA GLY A 122 10.84 -0.94 3.38
C GLY A 122 11.50 -0.16 4.52
N TRP A 123 12.84 -0.03 4.52
CA TRP A 123 13.63 0.70 5.50
C TRP A 123 14.89 1.29 4.85
N ASN A 124 15.46 2.30 5.49
CA ASN A 124 16.71 2.91 5.07
C ASN A 124 17.84 2.54 6.05
N ASP A 125 18.85 1.80 5.58
CA ASP A 125 20.01 1.40 6.40
C ASP A 125 20.93 2.59 6.74
N MET A 126 20.88 3.67 5.95
CA MET A 126 21.69 4.87 6.16
C MET A 126 21.12 5.80 7.24
N SER A 127 19.99 5.46 7.86
CA SER A 127 19.31 6.17 8.96
C SER A 127 19.06 7.68 8.73
N THR A 128 18.87 8.09 7.51
CA THR A 128 18.67 9.50 7.13
C THR A 128 17.19 9.87 6.93
N GLY A 129 16.27 9.10 7.48
CA GLY A 129 14.83 9.28 7.37
C GLY A 129 14.11 8.13 6.67
N PRO A 130 12.81 8.27 6.44
CA PRO A 130 12.01 7.24 5.79
C PRO A 130 12.53 6.92 4.39
N ILE A 131 12.36 5.68 3.97
CA ILE A 131 12.49 5.31 2.56
C ILE A 131 11.21 5.73 1.82
N ASP A 132 11.37 6.19 0.61
CA ASP A 132 10.27 6.56 -0.29
C ASP A 132 10.42 5.79 -1.60
N HIS A 133 9.42 4.99 -1.89
CA HIS A 133 9.33 4.21 -3.12
C HIS A 133 8.18 4.73 -3.99
N ASP A 134 8.50 4.99 -5.24
CA ASP A 134 7.58 5.43 -6.28
C ASP A 134 7.98 4.73 -7.57
N LEU A 135 7.39 3.55 -7.82
CA LEU A 135 7.82 2.65 -8.90
C LEU A 135 6.66 2.22 -9.77
N VAL A 136 6.76 2.44 -11.08
CA VAL A 136 5.86 1.88 -12.07
C VAL A 136 6.56 0.76 -12.84
N VAL A 137 5.93 -0.40 -12.90
CA VAL A 137 6.34 -1.53 -13.72
C VAL A 137 5.15 -2.00 -14.53
N ASP A 138 5.13 -1.67 -15.80
CA ASP A 138 4.02 -1.92 -16.74
C ASP A 138 2.67 -1.42 -16.16
N ASP A 139 1.78 -2.31 -15.73
CA ASP A 139 0.46 -2.00 -15.18
C ASP A 139 0.40 -2.02 -13.64
N VAL A 140 1.55 -2.03 -12.97
CA VAL A 140 1.64 -2.01 -11.51
C VAL A 140 2.39 -0.78 -11.04
N TYR A 141 1.76 0.03 -10.20
CA TYR A 141 2.40 1.10 -9.45
C TYR A 141 2.57 0.69 -7.99
N VAL A 142 3.78 0.86 -7.47
CA VAL A 142 4.12 0.52 -6.07
C VAL A 142 4.65 1.74 -5.35
N ARG A 143 4.06 2.04 -4.21
CA ARG A 143 4.53 3.06 -3.27
C ARG A 143 4.50 2.53 -1.84
N ASN A 144 5.08 3.27 -0.90
CA ASN A 144 5.06 2.89 0.50
C ASN A 144 4.70 4.04 1.43
N VAL A 145 4.33 3.68 2.66
CA VAL A 145 4.21 4.60 3.80
C VAL A 145 5.05 4.02 4.93
N ALA A 146 6.11 4.74 5.31
CA ALA A 146 7.01 4.31 6.36
C ALA A 146 6.34 4.35 7.74
N THR A 147 6.65 3.38 8.58
CA THR A 147 6.17 3.29 9.97
C THR A 147 7.27 2.75 10.87
N ASP A 148 7.15 3.00 12.18
CA ASP A 148 8.13 2.57 13.16
C ASP A 148 8.01 1.08 13.51
N ILE A 149 9.12 0.47 13.92
CA ILE A 149 9.12 -0.88 14.51
C ILE A 149 9.66 -0.87 15.94
N ARG A 150 9.28 -1.88 16.71
CA ARG A 150 9.91 -2.15 18.00
C ARG A 150 11.34 -2.66 17.81
N SER A 151 12.24 -2.13 18.62
CA SER A 151 13.60 -2.66 18.78
C SER A 151 13.64 -3.73 19.89
N PHE A 152 14.75 -4.45 20.01
CA PHE A 152 14.99 -5.32 21.15
C PHE A 152 14.98 -4.50 22.45
N GLY A 153 14.23 -4.97 23.45
CA GLY A 153 13.91 -4.19 24.65
C GLY A 153 12.74 -3.24 24.40
N ASP A 154 12.67 -2.15 25.16
CA ASP A 154 11.58 -1.15 25.07
C ASP A 154 11.86 -0.05 24.04
N GLY A 155 12.80 -0.28 23.14
CA GLY A 155 13.20 0.68 22.11
C GLY A 155 12.29 0.70 20.89
N MET A 156 12.44 1.75 20.09
CA MET A 156 11.80 1.94 18.79
C MET A 156 12.87 2.22 17.73
N ILE A 157 12.67 1.67 16.55
CA ILE A 157 13.44 2.04 15.36
C ILE A 157 12.47 2.80 14.45
N ALA A 158 12.77 4.08 14.23
CA ALA A 158 11.99 4.91 13.32
C ALA A 158 12.09 4.35 11.89
N ASP A 159 10.98 4.43 11.17
CA ASP A 159 10.87 4.08 9.75
C ASP A 159 11.41 2.68 9.41
N GLY A 160 11.33 1.73 10.36
CA GLY A 160 11.84 0.37 10.18
C GLY A 160 10.89 -0.60 9.50
N ASN A 161 9.67 -0.18 9.20
CA ASN A 161 8.65 -0.91 8.46
C ASN A 161 8.02 0.00 7.41
N SER A 162 7.56 -0.58 6.32
CA SER A 162 6.75 0.09 5.31
C SER A 162 5.44 -0.63 5.08
N ILE A 163 4.37 0.15 5.00
CA ILE A 163 3.11 -0.29 4.42
C ILE A 163 3.27 -0.10 2.91
N PHE A 164 3.37 -1.21 2.17
CA PHE A 164 3.43 -1.16 0.72
C PHE A 164 2.03 -1.14 0.11
N ILE A 165 1.83 -0.28 -0.87
CA ILE A 165 0.58 -0.13 -1.61
C ILE A 165 0.85 -0.43 -3.08
N PHE A 166 0.11 -1.40 -3.63
CA PHE A 166 0.17 -1.79 -5.03
C PHE A 166 -1.12 -1.32 -5.71
N GLU A 167 -0.97 -0.57 -6.78
CA GLU A 167 -2.08 -0.06 -7.57
C GLU A 167 -2.05 -0.69 -8.95
N THR A 168 -3.06 -1.48 -9.27
CA THR A 168 -3.18 -2.16 -10.56
C THR A 168 -4.64 -2.46 -10.88
N ALA A 169 -5.03 -2.41 -12.13
CA ALA A 169 -6.40 -2.66 -12.60
C ALA A 169 -7.49 -1.86 -11.86
N GLY A 170 -7.15 -0.66 -11.37
CA GLY A 170 -8.03 0.20 -10.56
C GLY A 170 -8.21 -0.24 -9.10
N LEU A 171 -7.53 -1.31 -8.68
CA LEU A 171 -7.50 -1.80 -7.29
C LEU A 171 -6.35 -1.17 -6.50
N CYS A 172 -6.61 -0.90 -5.23
CA CYS A 172 -5.66 -0.45 -4.22
C CYS A 172 -5.42 -1.58 -3.23
N ILE A 173 -4.23 -2.16 -3.23
CA ILE A 173 -3.87 -3.35 -2.45
C ILE A 173 -2.79 -2.97 -1.45
N GLY A 174 -3.10 -3.01 -0.14
CA GLY A 174 -2.17 -2.65 0.93
C GLY A 174 -1.64 -3.86 1.66
N HIS A 175 -0.35 -3.83 1.97
CA HIS A 175 0.32 -4.81 2.82
C HIS A 175 0.93 -4.11 4.03
N LEU A 176 0.46 -4.42 5.25
CA LEU A 176 0.85 -3.70 6.47
C LEU A 176 2.27 -4.03 6.97
N GLY A 177 2.94 -5.00 6.34
CA GLY A 177 4.25 -5.45 6.81
C GLY A 177 4.18 -6.00 8.22
N HIS A 178 5.20 -5.72 9.03
CA HIS A 178 5.26 -6.10 10.45
C HIS A 178 4.90 -4.91 11.35
N LEU A 179 3.69 -4.41 11.23
CA LEU A 179 3.23 -3.18 11.87
C LEU A 179 3.16 -3.32 13.40
N HIS A 180 3.94 -2.51 14.11
CA HIS A 180 4.08 -2.56 15.56
C HIS A 180 3.31 -1.47 16.32
N HIS A 181 3.06 -0.35 15.69
CA HIS A 181 2.51 0.86 16.31
C HIS A 181 1.21 1.31 15.65
N ALA A 182 0.39 2.02 16.40
CA ALA A 182 -0.83 2.61 15.87
C ALA A 182 -0.48 3.66 14.81
N LEU A 183 -1.29 3.71 13.76
CA LEU A 183 -1.14 4.70 12.71
C LEU A 183 -1.70 6.06 13.15
N THR A 184 -1.01 7.13 12.74
CA THR A 184 -1.46 8.51 12.89
C THR A 184 -2.42 8.91 11.76
N ASP A 185 -3.09 10.06 11.88
CA ASP A 185 -3.94 10.59 10.82
C ASP A 185 -3.15 10.88 9.54
N ASP A 186 -1.88 11.29 9.66
CA ASP A 186 -0.98 11.50 8.53
C ASP A 186 -0.67 10.18 7.80
N HIS A 187 -0.46 9.09 8.53
CA HIS A 187 -0.31 7.77 7.91
C HIS A 187 -1.58 7.39 7.13
N PHE A 188 -2.77 7.58 7.70
CA PHE A 188 -4.02 7.30 6.99
C PHE A 188 -4.20 8.15 5.74
N ALA A 189 -3.81 9.43 5.79
CA ALA A 189 -3.84 10.32 4.63
C ALA A 189 -2.89 9.85 3.52
N GLN A 190 -1.69 9.40 3.88
CA GLN A 190 -0.70 8.87 2.93
C GLN A 190 -1.08 7.50 2.38
N ILE A 191 -1.72 6.64 3.17
CA ILE A 191 -2.22 5.32 2.72
C ILE A 191 -3.33 5.51 1.67
N GLY A 192 -4.29 6.37 1.95
CA GLY A 192 -5.45 6.58 1.10
C GLY A 192 -6.45 5.42 1.12
N ARG A 193 -7.14 5.19 0.00
CA ARG A 193 -8.11 4.10 -0.18
C ARG A 193 -7.39 2.76 -0.35
N LEU A 194 -7.90 1.73 0.32
CA LEU A 194 -7.49 0.34 0.09
C LEU A 194 -8.71 -0.53 -0.15
N ASP A 195 -8.73 -1.25 -1.26
CA ASP A 195 -9.79 -2.21 -1.59
C ASP A 195 -9.50 -3.58 -0.97
N ILE A 196 -8.21 -3.94 -0.92
CA ILE A 196 -7.70 -5.19 -0.37
C ILE A 196 -6.60 -4.88 0.63
N LEU A 197 -6.66 -5.51 1.80
CA LEU A 197 -5.71 -5.26 2.88
C LEU A 197 -5.14 -6.57 3.43
N MET A 198 -3.82 -6.70 3.41
CA MET A 198 -3.09 -7.81 4.02
C MET A 198 -2.66 -7.42 5.42
N VAL A 199 -3.12 -8.18 6.43
CA VAL A 199 -2.98 -7.83 7.85
C VAL A 199 -2.29 -8.93 8.66
N PRO A 200 -1.27 -8.61 9.47
CA PRO A 200 -0.70 -9.56 10.43
C PRO A 200 -1.69 -9.81 11.59
N VAL A 201 -1.91 -11.08 11.93
CA VAL A 201 -2.90 -11.48 12.93
C VAL A 201 -2.30 -12.30 14.08
N ASP A 202 -1.00 -12.17 14.35
CA ASP A 202 -0.31 -12.90 15.43
C ASP A 202 -0.74 -12.45 16.84
N GLY A 203 -1.22 -11.23 17.00
CA GLY A 203 -1.81 -10.71 18.23
C GLY A 203 -0.83 -10.28 19.31
N GLY A 204 0.44 -10.04 18.98
CA GLY A 204 1.40 -9.58 19.98
C GLY A 204 2.84 -9.37 19.48
N LEU A 205 3.26 -10.06 18.44
CA LEU A 205 4.53 -9.75 17.77
C LEU A 205 4.39 -8.46 16.95
N THR A 206 3.27 -8.30 16.29
CA THR A 206 2.80 -7.04 15.68
C THR A 206 1.87 -6.29 16.64
N LEU A 207 0.88 -5.59 16.15
CA LEU A 207 -0.19 -5.01 16.97
C LEU A 207 -1.02 -6.11 17.67
N SER A 208 -1.60 -5.79 18.83
CA SER A 208 -2.57 -6.68 19.47
C SER A 208 -3.77 -6.93 18.55
N HIS A 209 -4.46 -8.06 18.73
CA HIS A 209 -5.66 -8.36 17.94
C HIS A 209 -6.71 -7.24 18.00
N GLN A 210 -6.89 -6.59 19.15
CA GLN A 210 -7.83 -5.48 19.28
C GLN A 210 -7.38 -4.27 18.45
N ALA A 211 -6.13 -3.85 18.60
CA ALA A 211 -5.60 -2.71 17.87
C ALA A 211 -5.59 -2.96 16.35
N MET A 212 -5.26 -4.20 15.92
CA MET A 212 -5.30 -4.58 14.51
C MET A 212 -6.72 -4.57 13.96
N ALA A 213 -7.72 -5.05 14.72
CA ALA A 213 -9.12 -5.00 14.32
C ALA A 213 -9.64 -3.55 14.23
N ASP A 214 -9.27 -2.68 15.19
CA ASP A 214 -9.64 -1.26 15.17
C ASP A 214 -9.07 -0.55 13.93
N LEU A 215 -7.80 -0.81 13.63
CA LEU A 215 -7.13 -0.28 12.45
C LEU A 215 -7.78 -0.78 11.16
N THR A 216 -8.03 -2.08 11.05
CA THR A 216 -8.67 -2.71 9.88
C THR A 216 -10.06 -2.12 9.63
N ARG A 217 -10.87 -1.93 10.69
CA ARG A 217 -12.17 -1.27 10.57
C ARG A 217 -12.05 0.18 10.09
N ARG A 218 -11.02 0.91 10.51
CA ARG A 218 -10.78 2.28 10.09
C ARG A 218 -10.38 2.38 8.61
N LEU A 219 -9.59 1.43 8.10
CA LEU A 219 -9.18 1.37 6.69
C LEU A 219 -10.31 0.98 5.73
N ARG A 220 -11.36 0.28 6.21
CA ARG A 220 -12.59 -0.03 5.47
C ARG A 220 -12.38 -0.78 4.14
N SER A 221 -11.37 -1.61 4.06
CA SER A 221 -11.12 -2.41 2.85
C SER A 221 -12.23 -3.43 2.60
N SER A 222 -12.59 -3.66 1.35
CA SER A 222 -13.62 -4.65 0.97
C SER A 222 -13.18 -6.08 1.25
N ILE A 223 -11.89 -6.37 1.07
CA ILE A 223 -11.28 -7.68 1.32
C ILE A 223 -10.14 -7.53 2.32
N VAL A 224 -10.12 -8.38 3.33
CA VAL A 224 -9.03 -8.51 4.29
C VAL A 224 -8.42 -9.89 4.17
N LEU A 225 -7.10 -9.93 3.95
CA LEU A 225 -6.30 -11.14 3.81
C LEU A 225 -5.37 -11.26 5.03
N PRO A 226 -5.65 -12.18 5.97
CA PRO A 226 -4.80 -12.35 7.15
C PRO A 226 -3.47 -13.01 6.79
N MET A 227 -2.41 -12.63 7.51
CA MET A 227 -1.07 -13.19 7.42
C MET A 227 -0.42 -13.27 8.79
N HIS A 228 0.82 -13.76 8.89
CA HIS A 228 1.63 -13.74 10.11
C HIS A 228 0.89 -14.36 11.29
N LEU A 229 0.59 -15.66 11.17
CA LEU A 229 -0.22 -16.42 12.14
C LEU A 229 0.59 -16.85 13.36
N ARG A 230 -0.06 -16.86 14.54
CA ARG A 230 0.43 -17.50 15.76
C ARG A 230 -0.70 -18.19 16.51
N GLY A 231 -0.65 -19.52 16.62
CA GLY A 231 -1.68 -20.29 17.30
C GLY A 231 -3.09 -20.02 16.76
N ASN A 232 -4.06 -19.79 17.63
CA ASN A 232 -5.47 -19.54 17.27
C ASN A 232 -5.79 -18.06 16.94
N SER A 233 -4.81 -17.30 16.50
CA SER A 233 -4.92 -15.86 16.34
C SER A 233 -5.98 -15.43 15.30
N ILE A 234 -6.25 -16.24 14.25
CA ILE A 234 -7.29 -15.94 13.26
C ILE A 234 -8.67 -15.81 13.91
N SER A 235 -9.09 -16.81 14.69
CA SER A 235 -10.39 -16.77 15.37
C SER A 235 -10.47 -15.58 16.34
N SER A 236 -9.36 -15.27 17.02
CA SER A 236 -9.25 -14.13 17.91
C SER A 236 -9.36 -12.80 17.16
N PHE A 237 -8.80 -12.67 15.99
CA PHE A 237 -8.92 -11.49 15.13
C PHE A 237 -10.36 -11.37 14.59
N ILE A 238 -10.90 -12.43 13.96
CA ILE A 238 -12.26 -12.43 13.38
C ILE A 238 -13.30 -12.02 14.45
N SER A 239 -13.21 -12.59 15.68
CA SER A 239 -14.17 -12.26 16.74
C SER A 239 -14.19 -10.79 17.13
N ARG A 240 -13.11 -10.05 16.90
CA ARG A 240 -12.99 -8.62 17.21
C ARG A 240 -13.41 -7.71 16.06
N MET A 241 -13.55 -8.25 14.86
CA MET A 241 -14.02 -7.45 13.72
C MET A 241 -15.48 -7.07 13.84
N GLY A 242 -16.28 -7.88 14.55
CA GLY A 242 -17.70 -7.61 14.81
C GLY A 242 -18.63 -8.12 13.71
N PRO A 243 -19.95 -7.94 13.89
CA PRO A 243 -20.97 -8.55 13.04
C PRO A 243 -21.10 -7.93 11.64
N ASP A 244 -20.51 -6.75 11.42
CA ASP A 244 -20.53 -6.06 10.14
C ASP A 244 -19.49 -6.61 9.15
N TRP A 245 -18.77 -7.65 9.54
CA TRP A 245 -17.72 -8.28 8.75
C TRP A 245 -18.04 -9.74 8.49
N ASP A 246 -18.02 -10.13 7.23
CA ASP A 246 -18.07 -11.53 6.86
C ASP A 246 -16.68 -12.19 6.99
N SER A 247 -16.68 -13.52 7.17
CA SER A 247 -15.44 -14.29 7.12
C SER A 247 -15.65 -15.57 6.35
N ILE A 248 -14.76 -15.87 5.42
CA ILE A 248 -14.77 -17.10 4.62
C ILE A 248 -13.39 -17.77 4.66
N PHE A 249 -13.40 -19.10 4.79
CA PHE A 249 -12.20 -19.91 4.65
C PHE A 249 -12.13 -20.43 3.22
N LEU A 250 -11.09 -20.03 2.51
CA LEU A 250 -10.92 -20.38 1.11
C LEU A 250 -10.62 -21.86 0.91
N LYS A 251 -11.06 -22.41 -0.24
CA LYS A 251 -10.72 -23.79 -0.64
C LYS A 251 -9.28 -23.94 -1.11
N GLY A 252 -8.63 -22.85 -1.48
CA GLY A 252 -7.25 -22.72 -1.93
C GLY A 252 -6.53 -21.55 -1.25
N ASN A 253 -5.36 -21.23 -1.74
CA ASN A 253 -4.58 -20.08 -1.27
C ASN A 253 -4.71 -18.86 -2.18
N THR A 254 -5.50 -18.94 -3.24
CA THR A 254 -5.59 -17.96 -4.31
C THR A 254 -6.99 -17.39 -4.39
N ILE A 255 -7.08 -16.09 -4.60
CA ILE A 255 -8.27 -15.36 -5.03
C ILE A 255 -7.97 -14.66 -6.36
N THR A 256 -9.00 -14.52 -7.18
CA THR A 256 -8.98 -13.67 -8.37
C THR A 256 -10.03 -12.59 -8.19
N VAL A 257 -9.64 -11.34 -8.37
CA VAL A 257 -10.48 -10.19 -8.02
C VAL A 257 -10.31 -9.05 -9.03
N SER A 258 -11.41 -8.36 -9.30
CA SER A 258 -11.44 -7.09 -10.03
C SER A 258 -12.28 -6.08 -9.27
N VAL A 259 -12.24 -4.82 -9.66
CA VAL A 259 -13.08 -3.75 -9.06
C VAL A 259 -14.56 -4.15 -9.03
N ASN A 260 -15.04 -4.85 -10.07
CA ASN A 260 -16.44 -5.26 -10.18
C ASN A 260 -16.80 -6.48 -9.33
N SER A 261 -15.81 -7.26 -8.88
CA SER A 261 -16.03 -8.47 -8.06
C SER A 261 -15.80 -8.23 -6.56
N LEU A 262 -15.46 -7.01 -6.16
CA LEU A 262 -15.32 -6.67 -4.74
C LEU A 262 -16.62 -6.95 -3.97
N PRO A 263 -16.57 -7.61 -2.81
CA PRO A 263 -17.75 -7.87 -2.01
C PRO A 263 -18.37 -6.58 -1.49
N LYS A 264 -19.71 -6.52 -1.45
CA LYS A 264 -20.44 -5.37 -0.89
C LYS A 264 -20.32 -5.30 0.63
N GLN A 265 -20.29 -6.47 1.28
CA GLN A 265 -20.02 -6.63 2.70
C GLN A 265 -18.52 -6.86 2.89
N PRO A 266 -17.83 -6.08 3.71
CA PRO A 266 -16.41 -6.31 3.98
C PRO A 266 -16.16 -7.74 4.45
N THR A 267 -15.21 -8.43 3.83
CA THR A 267 -15.02 -9.87 4.01
C THR A 267 -13.57 -10.21 4.34
N ILE A 268 -13.38 -10.97 5.41
CA ILE A 268 -12.10 -11.58 5.76
C ILE A 268 -12.00 -12.90 5.00
N MET A 269 -11.05 -13.00 4.08
CA MET A 269 -10.82 -14.19 3.26
C MET A 269 -9.57 -14.93 3.76
N VAL A 270 -9.77 -16.04 4.45
CA VAL A 270 -8.68 -16.81 5.08
C VAL A 270 -8.14 -17.84 4.09
N PRO A 271 -6.86 -17.75 3.64
CA PRO A 271 -6.25 -18.77 2.79
C PRO A 271 -6.27 -20.16 3.43
N ARG A 272 -6.41 -21.20 2.62
CA ARG A 272 -6.55 -22.59 3.10
C ARG A 272 -5.39 -23.04 4.00
N SER A 273 -4.15 -22.74 3.60
CA SER A 273 -2.97 -23.14 4.38
C SER A 273 -2.92 -22.42 5.72
N LEU A 274 -3.33 -21.15 5.77
CA LEU A 274 -3.40 -20.37 6.99
C LEU A 274 -4.51 -20.87 7.92
N GLY A 275 -5.68 -21.22 7.38
CA GLY A 275 -6.83 -21.76 8.15
C GLY A 275 -6.58 -23.14 8.75
N ARG A 276 -5.67 -23.94 8.19
CA ARG A 276 -5.28 -25.26 8.70
C ARG A 276 -4.19 -25.21 9.77
N SER A 277 -3.42 -24.15 9.82
CA SER A 277 -2.29 -23.97 10.73
C SER A 277 -2.71 -23.62 12.15
N GLY A 278 -3.96 -23.78 12.54
CA GLY A 278 -4.39 -23.84 13.94
C GLY A 278 -3.75 -25.00 14.73
N GLY A 279 -2.90 -25.79 14.07
CA GLY A 279 -2.07 -26.86 14.60
C GLY A 279 -0.76 -26.94 13.81
N PHE A 280 0.29 -26.38 14.39
CA PHE A 280 1.71 -26.52 14.05
C PHE A 280 2.30 -25.82 12.81
N SER A 281 3.21 -24.90 13.10
CA SER A 281 4.54 -24.64 12.53
C SER A 281 4.94 -25.48 11.31
N ASP A 282 5.02 -24.85 10.16
CA ASP A 282 5.95 -25.28 9.14
C ASP A 282 7.02 -24.18 8.98
N PHE A 283 8.20 -24.51 9.53
CA PHE A 283 9.47 -23.87 9.25
C PHE A 283 10.18 -24.65 8.15
#